data_47e65b59a7364a147bdf4aa38fe7bd91
#
_entry.id   47e65b59a7364a147bdf4aa38fe7bd91
#
_cell.length_a   1.000
_cell.length_b   1.000
_cell.length_c   1.000
_cell.angle_alpha   90.00
_cell.angle_beta   90.00
_cell.angle_gamma   90.00
#
_symmetry.space_group_name_H-M   'P 1'
#
loop_
_entity.id
_entity.type
_entity.pdbx_description
1 polymer ?
#
loop_
_entity_poly.entity_id
_entity_poly.type
_entity_poly.pdbx_seq_one_letter_code
_entity_poly.pdbx_strand_id
1 'polypeptide(L)'
;MRHTIHAEGFGVRLRPVRMDDAPFIVWLRNLEHVKGRVGDSAADAASQQTWLEAYFEREGDYYFIIETQGRIPVGAYGIYHATAASAESGRWIIRPEVPAAIPSAMVAFDLAFGSMALGELRVTTVATNRSVLSLNLKFGFRQTGVTPAGQVIGGQAVDLVNYILTAEDWSKRRERLVPLARLAEIQVREWEQASSETKPCGDT
;
A
#
# COMPACT_ATOMS: atom_id res chain seq x y z
N MET A 1 6.63 3.28 14.50
CA MET A 1 5.85 4.10 15.47
C MET A 1 4.45 3.53 15.63
N ARG A 2 3.96 3.42 16.83
CA ARG A 2 2.54 3.15 17.08
C ARG A 2 1.76 4.44 16.81
N HIS A 3 0.88 4.42 15.84
CA HIS A 3 0.03 5.56 15.52
C HIS A 3 -1.45 5.16 15.57
N THR A 4 -2.34 6.15 15.64
CA THR A 4 -3.80 5.95 15.69
C THR A 4 -4.50 6.49 14.45
N ILE A 5 -3.75 6.81 13.40
CA ILE A 5 -4.27 7.39 12.18
C ILE A 5 -5.11 6.36 11.43
N HIS A 6 -6.32 6.75 11.08
CA HIS A 6 -7.23 6.00 10.21
C HIS A 6 -7.64 6.89 9.04
N ALA A 7 -7.90 6.28 7.89
CA ALA A 7 -8.50 6.94 6.74
C ALA A 7 -9.42 5.95 6.02
N GLU A 8 -10.50 6.46 5.42
CA GLU A 8 -11.46 5.61 4.70
C GLU A 8 -12.07 6.34 3.51
N GLY A 9 -12.51 5.59 2.52
CA GLY A 9 -13.17 6.06 1.32
C GLY A 9 -13.20 4.98 0.25
N PHE A 10 -14.08 5.14 -0.71
CA PHE A 10 -14.16 4.25 -1.87
C PHE A 10 -14.21 2.75 -1.53
N GLY A 11 -14.95 2.40 -0.46
CA GLY A 11 -15.15 1.01 -0.05
C GLY A 11 -13.97 0.37 0.69
N VAL A 12 -12.90 1.12 0.97
CA VAL A 12 -11.73 0.64 1.72
C VAL A 12 -11.40 1.55 2.89
N ARG A 13 -10.63 1.00 3.83
CA ARG A 13 -10.16 1.68 5.02
C ARG A 13 -8.69 1.34 5.25
N LEU A 14 -7.91 2.34 5.66
CA LEU A 14 -6.57 2.18 6.19
C LEU A 14 -6.63 2.25 7.71
N ARG A 15 -6.10 1.24 8.38
CA ARG A 15 -5.89 1.27 9.84
C ARG A 15 -4.44 0.99 10.19
N PRO A 16 -3.99 1.44 11.37
CA PRO A 16 -2.66 1.09 11.87
C PRO A 16 -2.44 -0.42 11.88
N VAL A 17 -1.22 -0.84 11.52
CA VAL A 17 -0.78 -2.23 11.68
C VAL A 17 -0.72 -2.63 13.16
N ARG A 18 -1.00 -3.90 13.46
CA ARG A 18 -0.95 -4.52 14.78
C ARG A 18 -0.03 -5.74 14.76
N MET A 19 0.36 -6.23 15.93
CA MET A 19 1.18 -7.46 16.03
C MET A 19 0.49 -8.66 15.40
N ASP A 20 -0.84 -8.76 15.57
CA ASP A 20 -1.65 -9.87 15.04
C ASP A 20 -1.76 -9.86 13.51
N ASP A 21 -1.33 -8.80 12.84
CA ASP A 21 -1.29 -8.74 11.38
C ASP A 21 -0.07 -9.45 10.78
N ALA A 22 0.89 -9.89 11.59
CA ALA A 22 2.12 -10.51 11.11
C ALA A 22 1.88 -11.69 10.16
N PRO A 23 0.98 -12.67 10.45
CA PRO A 23 0.70 -13.76 9.52
C PRO A 23 0.13 -13.26 8.17
N PHE A 24 -0.75 -12.27 8.18
CA PHE A 24 -1.32 -11.68 6.97
C PHE A 24 -0.25 -10.97 6.13
N ILE A 25 0.64 -10.21 6.77
CA ILE A 25 1.73 -9.50 6.08
C ILE A 25 2.68 -10.50 5.43
N VAL A 26 3.06 -11.57 6.14
CA VAL A 26 3.93 -12.62 5.59
C VAL A 26 3.25 -13.27 4.38
N TRP A 27 2.00 -13.67 4.52
CA TRP A 27 1.24 -14.25 3.41
C TRP A 27 1.19 -13.30 2.20
N LEU A 28 0.85 -12.03 2.42
CA LEU A 28 0.72 -11.02 1.37
C LEU A 28 2.04 -10.79 0.61
N ARG A 29 3.17 -10.73 1.34
CA ARG A 29 4.49 -10.49 0.76
C ARG A 29 5.06 -11.71 0.03
N ASN A 30 4.56 -12.92 0.34
CA ASN A 30 4.97 -14.16 -0.30
C ASN A 30 4.07 -14.58 -1.49
N LEU A 31 3.10 -13.74 -1.87
CA LEU A 31 2.31 -13.98 -3.07
C LEU A 31 3.22 -14.02 -4.31
N GLU A 32 2.94 -14.94 -5.23
CA GLU A 32 3.80 -15.20 -6.40
C GLU A 32 4.05 -13.95 -7.25
N HIS A 33 3.02 -13.12 -7.44
CA HIS A 33 3.14 -11.87 -8.20
C HIS A 33 3.90 -10.75 -7.44
N VAL A 34 4.21 -10.94 -6.16
CA VAL A 34 4.94 -9.97 -5.32
C VAL A 34 6.42 -10.33 -5.20
N LYS A 35 6.74 -11.64 -5.21
CA LYS A 35 8.11 -12.13 -5.14
C LYS A 35 8.99 -11.49 -6.22
N GLY A 36 10.21 -11.08 -5.84
CA GLY A 36 11.15 -10.41 -6.75
C GLY A 36 10.79 -8.96 -7.13
N ARG A 37 9.70 -8.41 -6.59
CA ARG A 37 9.25 -7.02 -6.84
C ARG A 37 9.24 -6.15 -5.59
N VAL A 38 9.41 -6.74 -4.45
CA VAL A 38 9.58 -6.09 -3.15
C VAL A 38 10.87 -6.61 -2.51
N GLY A 39 11.43 -5.86 -1.57
CA GLY A 39 12.58 -6.31 -0.79
C GLY A 39 12.29 -7.63 -0.06
N ASP A 40 13.34 -8.25 0.47
CA ASP A 40 13.24 -9.55 1.15
C ASP A 40 12.13 -9.55 2.20
N SER A 41 11.39 -10.64 2.24
CA SER A 41 10.25 -10.82 3.14
C SER A 41 10.67 -11.63 4.36
N ALA A 42 10.03 -11.39 5.50
CA ALA A 42 10.16 -12.27 6.66
C ALA A 42 9.77 -13.71 6.27
N ALA A 43 10.52 -14.69 6.77
CA ALA A 43 10.29 -16.10 6.43
C ALA A 43 8.97 -16.61 7.04
N ASP A 44 8.60 -16.10 8.22
CA ASP A 44 7.45 -16.54 8.99
C ASP A 44 6.85 -15.42 9.84
N ALA A 45 5.76 -15.72 10.53
CA ALA A 45 5.05 -14.77 11.39
C ALA A 45 5.90 -14.29 12.57
N ALA A 46 6.74 -15.14 13.15
CA ALA A 46 7.59 -14.77 14.29
C ALA A 46 8.65 -13.74 13.87
N SER A 47 9.31 -13.97 12.74
CA SER A 47 10.25 -13.01 12.16
C SER A 47 9.57 -11.68 11.81
N GLN A 48 8.33 -11.72 11.31
CA GLN A 48 7.55 -10.52 11.02
C GLN A 48 7.14 -9.79 12.30
N GLN A 49 6.82 -10.50 13.38
CA GLN A 49 6.54 -9.89 14.69
C GLN A 49 7.76 -9.17 15.24
N THR A 50 8.93 -9.79 15.20
CA THR A 50 10.19 -9.14 15.59
C THR A 50 10.46 -7.88 14.77
N TRP A 51 10.17 -7.92 13.45
CA TRP A 51 10.27 -6.73 12.62
C TRP A 51 9.26 -5.64 13.04
N LEU A 52 8.02 -6.02 13.39
CA LEU A 52 6.99 -5.08 13.86
C LEU A 52 7.36 -4.46 15.22
N GLU A 53 7.98 -5.20 16.14
CA GLU A 53 8.50 -4.64 17.39
C GLU A 53 9.50 -3.51 17.12
N ALA A 54 10.49 -3.77 16.26
CA ALA A 54 11.46 -2.75 15.86
C ALA A 54 10.80 -1.59 15.07
N TYR A 55 9.79 -1.88 14.25
CA TYR A 55 9.01 -0.86 13.54
C TYR A 55 8.28 0.08 14.51
N PHE A 56 7.70 -0.42 15.59
CA PHE A 56 6.96 0.40 16.54
C PHE A 56 7.81 1.45 17.26
N GLU A 57 9.13 1.28 17.26
CA GLU A 57 10.07 2.26 17.81
C GLU A 57 10.54 3.32 16.79
N ARG A 58 10.21 3.14 15.50
CA ARG A 58 10.63 4.09 14.45
C ARG A 58 9.72 5.30 14.43
N GLU A 59 10.28 6.49 14.35
CA GLU A 59 9.56 7.72 14.11
C GLU A 59 9.36 7.98 12.61
N GLY A 60 8.29 8.68 12.25
CA GLY A 60 7.99 9.02 10.85
C GLY A 60 7.71 7.83 9.94
N ASP A 61 7.35 6.67 10.51
CA ASP A 61 7.03 5.44 9.77
C ASP A 61 5.59 5.01 10.12
N TYR A 62 4.69 5.11 9.15
CA TYR A 62 3.26 4.81 9.27
C TYR A 62 2.94 3.61 8.41
N TYR A 63 2.64 2.48 9.03
CA TYR A 63 2.29 1.25 8.33
C TYR A 63 0.82 0.90 8.56
N PHE A 64 0.11 0.69 7.48
CA PHE A 64 -1.32 0.46 7.46
C PHE A 64 -1.65 -0.93 6.92
N ILE A 65 -2.71 -1.52 7.47
CA ILE A 65 -3.46 -2.58 6.82
C ILE A 65 -4.63 -1.94 6.08
N ILE A 66 -4.84 -2.38 4.85
CA ILE A 66 -5.97 -2.00 4.02
C ILE A 66 -7.05 -3.05 4.25
N GLU A 67 -8.22 -2.60 4.65
CA GLU A 67 -9.40 -3.43 4.89
C GLU A 67 -10.56 -2.98 4.00
N THR A 68 -11.49 -3.90 3.72
CA THR A 68 -12.81 -3.55 3.20
C THR A 68 -13.66 -2.90 4.30
N GLN A 69 -14.86 -2.45 3.97
CA GLN A 69 -15.81 -1.91 4.96
C GLN A 69 -16.24 -2.95 5.99
N GLY A 70 -16.37 -4.22 5.60
CA GLY A 70 -16.63 -5.36 6.50
C GLY A 70 -15.39 -5.83 7.27
N ARG A 71 -14.28 -5.06 7.23
CA ARG A 71 -13.04 -5.29 7.98
C ARG A 71 -12.26 -6.54 7.55
N ILE A 72 -12.39 -6.96 6.31
CA ILE A 72 -11.58 -8.03 5.73
C ILE A 72 -10.24 -7.43 5.27
N PRO A 73 -9.09 -7.91 5.77
CA PRO A 73 -7.78 -7.45 5.31
C PRO A 73 -7.55 -7.82 3.84
N VAL A 74 -7.25 -6.82 3.02
CA VAL A 74 -7.04 -6.97 1.57
C VAL A 74 -5.71 -6.45 1.07
N GLY A 75 -4.93 -5.81 1.94
CA GLY A 75 -3.62 -5.30 1.55
C GLY A 75 -2.88 -4.59 2.66
N ALA A 76 -1.74 -4.02 2.31
CA ALA A 76 -0.92 -3.20 3.19
C ALA A 76 -0.38 -1.99 2.44
N TYR A 77 -0.07 -0.92 3.17
CA TYR A 77 0.47 0.34 2.63
C TYR A 77 1.35 1.03 3.66
N GLY A 78 2.45 1.65 3.24
CA GLY A 78 3.35 2.38 4.12
C GLY A 78 3.62 3.81 3.65
N ILE A 79 3.65 4.74 4.62
CA ILE A 79 4.21 6.09 4.48
C ILE A 79 5.35 6.16 5.49
N TYR A 80 6.58 6.38 5.05
CA TYR A 80 7.74 6.31 5.92
C TYR A 80 8.77 7.38 5.57
N HIS A 81 9.80 7.53 6.40
CA HIS A 81 10.75 8.63 6.34
C HIS A 81 10.04 9.99 6.30
N ALA A 82 8.90 10.08 7.00
CA ALA A 82 8.08 11.27 7.00
C ALA A 82 8.77 12.41 7.78
N THR A 83 8.80 13.55 7.13
CA THR A 83 9.20 14.85 7.69
C THR A 83 7.99 15.78 7.70
N ALA A 84 8.14 17.03 8.11
CA ALA A 84 7.09 18.03 8.02
C ALA A 84 6.68 18.35 6.57
N ALA A 85 7.52 18.07 5.57
CA ALA A 85 7.31 18.47 4.19
C ALA A 85 7.10 17.30 3.21
N SER A 86 7.70 16.15 3.48
CA SER A 86 7.74 15.03 2.52
C SER A 86 7.78 13.68 3.21
N ALA A 87 7.39 12.64 2.48
CA ALA A 87 7.55 11.25 2.91
C ALA A 87 7.82 10.35 1.70
N GLU A 88 8.26 9.13 1.99
CA GLU A 88 8.25 8.04 1.03
C GLU A 88 6.98 7.21 1.17
N SER A 89 6.46 6.72 0.05
CA SER A 89 5.31 5.83 -0.02
C SER A 89 5.74 4.49 -0.60
N GLY A 90 5.31 3.41 0.03
CA GLY A 90 5.67 2.06 -0.42
C GLY A 90 4.99 0.98 0.42
N ARG A 91 5.58 -0.23 0.47
CA ARG A 91 4.98 -1.41 1.12
C ARG A 91 3.55 -1.67 0.64
N TRP A 92 3.22 -1.17 -0.56
CA TRP A 92 1.89 -1.24 -1.11
C TRP A 92 1.68 -2.56 -1.85
N ILE A 93 0.89 -3.41 -1.25
CA ILE A 93 0.54 -4.72 -1.79
C ILE A 93 -0.95 -4.92 -1.59
N ILE A 94 -1.65 -5.37 -2.63
CA ILE A 94 -3.07 -5.69 -2.60
C ILE A 94 -3.25 -7.15 -3.00
N ARG A 95 -4.20 -7.83 -2.38
CA ARG A 95 -4.66 -9.16 -2.80
C ARG A 95 -5.08 -9.12 -4.28
N PRO A 96 -4.59 -10.04 -5.13
CA PRO A 96 -4.78 -9.93 -6.59
C PRO A 96 -6.25 -10.03 -7.01
N GLU A 97 -7.08 -10.74 -6.24
CA GLU A 97 -8.50 -10.93 -6.49
C GLU A 97 -9.37 -9.75 -6.05
N VAL A 98 -8.81 -8.75 -5.37
CA VAL A 98 -9.56 -7.60 -4.85
C VAL A 98 -9.22 -6.34 -5.63
N PRO A 99 -10.19 -5.66 -6.24
CA PRO A 99 -9.96 -4.46 -7.04
C PRO A 99 -9.75 -3.20 -6.16
N ALA A 100 -8.95 -3.33 -5.09
CA ALA A 100 -8.72 -2.29 -4.09
C ALA A 100 -7.53 -1.36 -4.39
N ALA A 101 -6.82 -1.55 -5.51
CA ALA A 101 -5.62 -0.78 -5.81
C ALA A 101 -5.90 0.73 -5.96
N ILE A 102 -6.85 1.12 -6.82
CA ILE A 102 -7.21 2.54 -6.99
C ILE A 102 -7.84 3.11 -5.72
N PRO A 103 -8.86 2.46 -5.10
CA PRO A 103 -9.42 2.91 -3.83
C PRO A 103 -8.38 3.17 -2.75
N SER A 104 -7.50 2.22 -2.49
CA SER A 104 -6.49 2.35 -1.41
C SER A 104 -5.48 3.46 -1.67
N ALA A 105 -5.04 3.63 -2.93
CA ALA A 105 -4.16 4.73 -3.30
C ALA A 105 -4.84 6.09 -3.13
N MET A 106 -6.11 6.23 -3.56
CA MET A 106 -6.90 7.45 -3.36
C MET A 106 -6.96 7.84 -1.88
N VAL A 107 -7.33 6.89 -1.00
CA VAL A 107 -7.42 7.12 0.44
C VAL A 107 -6.05 7.45 1.04
N ALA A 108 -4.99 6.77 0.62
CA ALA A 108 -3.64 6.99 1.12
C ALA A 108 -3.09 8.37 0.73
N PHE A 109 -3.33 8.81 -0.52
CA PHE A 109 -2.85 10.12 -0.98
C PHE A 109 -3.71 11.26 -0.39
N ASP A 110 -5.02 11.06 -0.25
CA ASP A 110 -5.89 12.01 0.46
C ASP A 110 -5.46 12.18 1.93
N LEU A 111 -5.06 11.09 2.59
CA LEU A 111 -4.47 11.12 3.93
C LEU A 111 -3.15 11.89 3.95
N ALA A 112 -2.22 11.54 3.05
CA ALA A 112 -0.89 12.13 2.99
C ALA A 112 -0.92 13.65 2.75
N PHE A 113 -1.67 14.10 1.75
CA PHE A 113 -1.74 15.51 1.37
C PHE A 113 -2.77 16.30 2.17
N GLY A 114 -3.77 15.63 2.74
CA GLY A 114 -4.78 16.25 3.61
C GLY A 114 -4.35 16.25 5.07
N SER A 115 -4.72 15.22 5.82
CA SER A 115 -4.54 15.20 7.29
C SER A 115 -3.07 15.19 7.74
N MET A 116 -2.15 14.60 6.95
CA MET A 116 -0.72 14.65 7.25
C MET A 116 -0.05 15.94 6.72
N ALA A 117 -0.75 16.72 5.88
CA ALA A 117 -0.28 17.98 5.31
C ALA A 117 1.09 17.91 4.61
N LEU A 118 1.42 16.76 4.00
CA LEU A 118 2.66 16.61 3.26
C LEU A 118 2.62 17.43 1.96
N GLY A 119 3.73 18.06 1.60
CA GLY A 119 3.89 18.73 0.30
C GLY A 119 4.24 17.77 -0.83
N GLU A 120 4.86 16.63 -0.49
CA GLU A 120 5.44 15.72 -1.47
C GLU A 120 5.45 14.27 -1.00
N LEU A 121 5.11 13.34 -1.90
CA LEU A 121 5.35 11.90 -1.76
C LEU A 121 6.37 11.43 -2.80
N ARG A 122 7.33 10.62 -2.35
CA ARG A 122 8.31 9.94 -3.19
C ARG A 122 8.00 8.45 -3.25
N VAL A 123 8.18 7.86 -4.42
CA VAL A 123 8.00 6.42 -4.64
C VAL A 123 9.18 5.90 -5.45
N THR A 124 9.69 4.77 -5.02
CA THR A 124 10.71 4.03 -5.76
C THR A 124 10.13 2.67 -6.15
N THR A 125 10.25 2.32 -7.42
CA THR A 125 9.66 1.10 -7.98
C THR A 125 10.69 0.33 -8.79
N VAL A 126 10.77 -0.98 -8.60
CA VAL A 126 11.62 -1.86 -9.40
C VAL A 126 11.26 -1.72 -10.89
N ALA A 127 12.25 -1.50 -11.74
CA ALA A 127 12.06 -1.17 -13.17
C ALA A 127 11.30 -2.25 -13.97
N THR A 128 11.33 -3.50 -13.50
CA THR A 128 10.57 -4.60 -14.10
C THR A 128 9.10 -4.67 -13.67
N ASN A 129 8.70 -3.91 -12.62
CA ASN A 129 7.32 -3.91 -12.13
C ASN A 129 6.41 -2.98 -12.96
N ARG A 130 6.17 -3.38 -14.23
CA ARG A 130 5.45 -2.58 -15.23
C ARG A 130 4.05 -2.13 -14.78
N SER A 131 3.35 -2.96 -14.02
CA SER A 131 2.01 -2.64 -13.52
C SER A 131 2.04 -1.45 -12.54
N VAL A 132 2.96 -1.46 -11.59
CA VAL A 132 3.10 -0.36 -10.60
C VAL A 132 3.65 0.90 -11.28
N LEU A 133 4.61 0.78 -12.22
CA LEU A 133 5.09 1.93 -13.00
C LEU A 133 3.93 2.62 -13.73
N SER A 134 3.06 1.84 -14.39
CA SER A 134 1.86 2.38 -15.08
C SER A 134 0.88 3.04 -14.12
N LEU A 135 0.67 2.46 -12.93
CA LEU A 135 -0.20 3.03 -11.90
C LEU A 135 0.36 4.34 -11.36
N ASN A 136 1.67 4.44 -11.11
CA ASN A 136 2.31 5.68 -10.66
C ASN A 136 2.03 6.83 -11.65
N LEU A 137 2.21 6.59 -12.95
CA LEU A 137 1.89 7.58 -13.98
C LEU A 137 0.39 7.93 -14.02
N LYS A 138 -0.48 6.93 -13.85
CA LYS A 138 -1.94 7.15 -13.77
C LYS A 138 -2.31 8.04 -12.60
N PHE A 139 -1.68 7.87 -11.44
CA PHE A 139 -1.90 8.71 -10.26
C PHE A 139 -1.29 10.11 -10.39
N GLY A 140 -0.49 10.37 -11.40
CA GLY A 140 0.11 11.68 -11.65
C GLY A 140 1.51 11.84 -11.10
N PHE A 141 2.14 10.76 -10.65
CA PHE A 141 3.55 10.80 -10.29
C PHE A 141 4.42 11.15 -11.50
N ARG A 142 5.38 12.03 -11.30
CA ARG A 142 6.42 12.37 -12.26
C ARG A 142 7.68 11.54 -12.02
N GLN A 143 8.20 10.90 -13.05
CA GLN A 143 9.50 10.23 -12.97
C GLN A 143 10.61 11.28 -12.80
N THR A 144 11.50 11.05 -11.82
CA THR A 144 12.63 11.93 -11.51
C THR A 144 13.96 11.33 -11.91
N GLY A 145 14.05 10.01 -12.08
CA GLY A 145 15.27 9.35 -12.48
C GLY A 145 15.18 7.84 -12.40
N VAL A 146 16.31 7.22 -12.69
CA VAL A 146 16.55 5.78 -12.51
C VAL A 146 17.83 5.61 -11.70
N THR A 147 17.79 4.72 -10.71
CA THR A 147 18.96 4.32 -9.93
C THR A 147 19.39 2.93 -10.41
N PRO A 148 20.48 2.81 -11.21
CA PRO A 148 20.96 1.52 -11.67
C PRO A 148 21.44 0.67 -10.49
N ALA A 149 21.11 -0.63 -10.51
CA ALA A 149 21.48 -1.58 -9.45
C ALA A 149 21.12 -1.07 -8.03
N GLY A 150 20.02 -0.30 -7.92
CA GLY A 150 19.65 0.42 -6.69
C GLY A 150 19.20 -0.47 -5.53
N GLN A 151 18.90 -1.72 -5.80
CA GLN A 151 18.52 -2.71 -4.78
C GLN A 151 18.96 -4.11 -5.19
N VAL A 152 19.20 -4.97 -4.21
CA VAL A 152 19.40 -6.42 -4.44
C VAL A 152 18.13 -7.14 -3.97
N ILE A 153 17.55 -7.95 -4.85
CA ILE A 153 16.35 -8.77 -4.56
C ILE A 153 16.65 -10.19 -5.03
N GLY A 154 16.53 -11.16 -4.12
CA GLY A 154 16.84 -12.57 -4.44
C GLY A 154 18.26 -12.76 -4.98
N GLY A 155 19.23 -11.98 -4.50
CA GLY A 155 20.63 -12.04 -4.95
C GLY A 155 20.92 -11.34 -6.28
N GLN A 156 19.94 -10.73 -6.93
CA GLN A 156 20.10 -10.00 -8.19
C GLN A 156 19.97 -8.49 -7.99
N ALA A 157 20.90 -7.73 -8.54
CA ALA A 157 20.82 -6.28 -8.59
C ALA A 157 19.73 -5.85 -9.58
N VAL A 158 18.83 -4.97 -9.14
CA VAL A 158 17.72 -4.46 -9.94
C VAL A 158 17.74 -2.94 -10.01
N ASP A 159 17.36 -2.40 -11.17
CA ASP A 159 17.22 -0.96 -11.34
C ASP A 159 15.92 -0.47 -10.68
N LEU A 160 15.98 0.73 -10.15
CA LEU A 160 14.87 1.40 -9.50
C LEU A 160 14.47 2.65 -10.27
N VAL A 161 13.19 2.84 -10.50
CA VAL A 161 12.63 4.05 -11.09
C VAL A 161 12.05 4.92 -9.98
N ASN A 162 12.50 6.16 -9.92
CA ASN A 162 12.15 7.12 -8.88
C ASN A 162 11.06 8.07 -9.37
N TYR A 163 10.08 8.33 -8.53
CA TYR A 163 8.94 9.18 -8.82
C TYR A 163 8.64 10.13 -7.68
N ILE A 164 7.99 11.23 -8.03
CA ILE A 164 7.50 12.24 -7.10
C ILE A 164 6.05 12.61 -7.45
N LEU A 165 5.22 12.81 -6.42
CA LEU A 165 3.89 13.39 -6.51
C LEU A 165 3.81 14.55 -5.52
N THR A 166 3.48 15.74 -6.00
CA THR A 166 3.24 16.90 -5.13
C THR A 166 1.77 17.01 -4.74
N ALA A 167 1.48 17.71 -3.64
CA ALA A 167 0.11 18.02 -3.23
C ALA A 167 -0.67 18.75 -4.35
N GLU A 168 0.01 19.64 -5.09
CA GLU A 168 -0.58 20.36 -6.22
C GLU A 168 -0.92 19.41 -7.38
N ASP A 169 0.01 18.52 -7.76
CA ASP A 169 -0.23 17.55 -8.83
C ASP A 169 -1.35 16.58 -8.44
N TRP A 170 -1.41 16.16 -7.16
CA TRP A 170 -2.48 15.32 -6.65
C TRP A 170 -3.83 16.02 -6.72
N SER A 171 -3.94 17.26 -6.28
CA SER A 171 -5.20 18.02 -6.33
C SER A 171 -5.77 18.10 -7.74
N LYS A 172 -4.93 18.32 -8.76
CA LYS A 172 -5.32 18.36 -10.16
C LYS A 172 -5.70 16.97 -10.72
N ARG A 173 -5.07 15.91 -10.23
CA ARG A 173 -5.28 14.54 -10.75
C ARG A 173 -6.46 13.85 -10.09
N ARG A 174 -6.68 14.08 -8.82
CA ARG A 174 -7.64 13.39 -7.96
C ARG A 174 -9.04 13.29 -8.57
N GLU A 175 -9.59 14.42 -9.03
CA GLU A 175 -10.95 14.46 -9.58
C GLU A 175 -11.14 13.55 -10.80
N ARG A 176 -10.11 13.39 -11.61
CA ARG A 176 -10.13 12.50 -12.79
C ARG A 176 -10.13 11.02 -12.41
N LEU A 177 -9.70 10.67 -11.20
CA LEU A 177 -9.65 9.30 -10.69
C LEU A 177 -10.89 8.92 -9.89
N VAL A 178 -11.67 9.88 -9.40
CA VAL A 178 -12.90 9.62 -8.64
C VAL A 178 -13.86 8.65 -9.35
N PRO A 179 -14.18 8.79 -10.65
CA PRO A 179 -15.06 7.83 -11.33
C PRO A 179 -14.51 6.40 -11.32
N LEU A 180 -13.20 6.22 -11.51
CA LEU A 180 -12.55 4.91 -11.46
C LEU A 180 -12.55 4.33 -10.04
N ALA A 181 -12.32 5.17 -9.02
CA ALA A 181 -12.37 4.75 -7.64
C ALA A 181 -13.79 4.32 -7.22
N ARG A 182 -14.82 5.04 -7.69
CA ARG A 182 -16.24 4.69 -7.46
C ARG A 182 -16.63 3.37 -8.13
N LEU A 183 -16.17 3.13 -9.35
CA LEU A 183 -16.39 1.86 -10.02
C LEU A 183 -15.72 0.71 -9.24
N ALA A 184 -14.47 0.90 -8.84
CA ALA A 184 -13.74 -0.10 -8.06
C ALA A 184 -14.37 -0.32 -6.67
N GLU A 185 -14.94 0.71 -6.05
CA GLU A 185 -15.71 0.59 -4.80
C GLU A 185 -16.87 -0.40 -4.92
N ILE A 186 -17.63 -0.34 -6.02
CA ILE A 186 -18.72 -1.29 -6.28
C ILE A 186 -18.16 -2.71 -6.36
N GLN A 187 -17.09 -2.91 -7.13
CA GLN A 187 -16.45 -4.21 -7.29
C GLN A 187 -15.85 -4.76 -5.97
N VAL A 188 -15.31 -3.89 -5.11
CA VAL A 188 -14.83 -4.31 -3.76
C VAL A 188 -15.99 -4.81 -2.93
N ARG A 189 -17.13 -4.13 -2.94
CA ARG A 189 -18.33 -4.56 -2.21
C ARG A 189 -18.89 -5.88 -2.73
N GLU A 190 -18.96 -6.05 -4.05
CA GLU A 190 -19.39 -7.30 -4.67
C GLU A 190 -18.47 -8.47 -4.28
N TRP A 191 -17.14 -8.24 -4.32
CA TRP A 191 -16.16 -9.22 -3.87
C TRP A 191 -16.37 -9.58 -2.39
N GLU A 192 -16.59 -8.61 -1.52
CA GLU A 192 -16.81 -8.80 -0.10
C GLU A 192 -18.07 -9.64 0.18
N GLN A 193 -19.16 -9.36 -0.51
CA GLN A 193 -20.41 -10.12 -0.41
C GLN A 193 -20.20 -11.58 -0.83
N ALA A 194 -19.62 -11.82 -1.99
CA ALA A 194 -19.32 -13.16 -2.49
C ALA A 194 -18.41 -13.94 -1.54
N SER A 195 -17.41 -13.26 -0.93
CA SER A 195 -16.48 -13.87 0.02
C SER A 195 -17.17 -14.23 1.36
N SER A 196 -18.24 -13.54 1.73
CA SER A 196 -19.00 -13.82 2.94
C SER A 196 -19.96 -14.99 2.76
N GLU A 197 -20.50 -15.19 1.56
CA GLU A 197 -21.40 -16.29 1.22
C GLU A 197 -20.67 -17.64 1.08
N THR A 198 -19.38 -17.61 0.73
CA THR A 198 -18.55 -18.81 0.56
C THR A 198 -17.97 -19.38 1.85
N LYS A 199 -18.14 -18.73 3.02
CA LYS A 199 -17.84 -19.35 4.30
C LYS A 199 -18.91 -20.40 4.59
N PRO A 200 -18.56 -21.71 4.68
CA PRO A 200 -19.54 -22.73 5.08
C PRO A 200 -20.07 -22.35 6.45
N CYS A 201 -21.40 -22.31 6.55
CA CYS A 201 -22.11 -22.36 7.82
C CYS A 201 -21.77 -23.75 8.41
N GLY A 202 -20.77 -23.82 9.25
CA GLY A 202 -20.27 -25.08 9.71
C GLY A 202 -19.92 -25.05 11.15
N ASP A 203 -20.44 -26.02 11.69
CA ASP A 203 -20.17 -26.83 12.87
C ASP A 203 -20.21 -26.10 14.21
N THR A 204 -21.41 -26.10 14.71
CA THR A 204 -21.76 -26.10 16.16
C THR A 204 -21.12 -27.27 16.87
#